data_ed62566ca2f238d3034e8c7f29b94f7d
#
_entry.id   ed62566ca2f238d3034e8c7f29b94f7d
#
_cell.length_a   1.000
_cell.length_b   1.000
_cell.length_c   1.000
_cell.angle_alpha   90.00
_cell.angle_beta   90.00
_cell.angle_gamma   90.00
#
_symmetry.space_group_name_H-M   'P 1'
#
loop_
_entity.id
_entity.type
_entity.pdbx_description
1 polymer ?
#
loop_
_entity_poly.entity_id
_entity_poly.type
_entity_poly.pdbx_seq_one_letter_code
_entity_poly.pdbx_strand_id
1 'polypeptide(L)'
;TGRTAGDRKETDMRIIKSFFIAFSMYSKIPMPQFEWKDEDMRYALCFFPWVGAVIGVLWYLWKWICVRFGVGTLCYTVVGTAIPILITGGFHVDGFLDTCDALHSYQPRDRKLEILKDSHIGAFAVIMLTLYGLIFLGGFSEITECRTLVVAGAGSFLSRVLSGVAVVSFPSAKQEGTLYLFADKAHKRVVKTALYAQGILCIGFMMWTSFVTGGIAVAAALLTFAYYYYR
;
A
#
# COMPACT_ATOMS: atom_id res chain seq x y z
N THR A 1 -19.78 -12.61 -30.22
CA THR A 1 -20.58 -11.43 -29.89
C THR A 1 -19.61 -10.26 -29.72
N GLY A 2 -19.48 -9.42 -30.80
CA GLY A 2 -18.56 -8.29 -30.81
C GLY A 2 -19.07 -7.16 -29.89
N ARG A 3 -18.22 -6.67 -28.98
CA ARG A 3 -18.48 -5.44 -28.23
C ARG A 3 -18.62 -4.27 -29.18
N THR A 4 -19.66 -3.45 -29.01
CA THR A 4 -19.86 -2.24 -29.80
C THR A 4 -18.82 -1.18 -29.45
N ALA A 5 -18.59 -0.20 -30.35
CA ALA A 5 -17.69 0.92 -30.09
C ALA A 5 -18.12 1.76 -28.85
N GLY A 6 -19.42 1.79 -28.57
CA GLY A 6 -19.99 2.41 -27.38
C GLY A 6 -19.60 1.70 -26.09
N ASP A 7 -19.69 0.36 -26.07
CA ASP A 7 -19.30 -0.46 -24.91
C ASP A 7 -17.81 -0.34 -24.56
N ARG A 8 -16.96 -0.15 -25.57
CA ARG A 8 -15.52 0.08 -25.35
C ARG A 8 -15.26 1.43 -24.70
N LYS A 9 -15.85 2.52 -25.21
CA LYS A 9 -15.69 3.86 -24.62
C LYS A 9 -16.17 3.91 -23.17
N GLU A 10 -17.27 3.24 -22.87
CA GLU A 10 -17.78 3.19 -21.50
C GLU A 10 -16.88 2.39 -20.57
N THR A 11 -16.32 1.28 -21.02
CA THR A 11 -15.34 0.48 -20.26
C THR A 11 -14.05 1.26 -20.01
N ASP A 12 -13.53 1.95 -21.02
CA ASP A 12 -12.30 2.77 -20.89
C ASP A 12 -12.51 3.94 -19.90
N MET A 13 -13.67 4.59 -19.95
CA MET A 13 -14.03 5.64 -19.00
C MET A 13 -14.08 5.12 -17.54
N ARG A 14 -14.64 3.93 -17.32
CA ARG A 14 -14.70 3.29 -16.00
C ARG A 14 -13.30 2.93 -15.48
N ILE A 15 -12.40 2.47 -16.34
CA ILE A 15 -11.02 2.18 -15.97
C ILE A 15 -10.28 3.45 -15.51
N ILE A 16 -10.43 4.55 -16.27
CA ILE A 16 -9.84 5.85 -15.93
C ILE A 16 -10.39 6.36 -14.59
N LYS A 17 -11.69 6.28 -14.39
CA LYS A 17 -12.31 6.67 -13.11
C LYS A 17 -11.83 5.80 -11.95
N SER A 18 -11.71 4.48 -12.14
CA SER A 18 -11.16 3.57 -11.14
C SER A 18 -9.73 3.94 -10.74
N PHE A 19 -8.90 4.41 -11.69
CA PHE A 19 -7.57 4.94 -11.38
C PHE A 19 -7.64 6.17 -10.48
N PHE A 20 -8.45 7.18 -10.83
CA PHE A 20 -8.60 8.37 -10.01
C PHE A 20 -9.17 8.06 -8.62
N ILE A 21 -10.13 7.14 -8.52
CA ILE A 21 -10.68 6.68 -7.24
C ILE A 21 -9.59 6.05 -6.38
N ALA A 22 -8.76 5.15 -6.93
CA ALA A 22 -7.67 4.52 -6.18
C ALA A 22 -6.69 5.56 -5.61
N PHE A 23 -6.28 6.53 -6.44
CA PHE A 23 -5.38 7.58 -5.99
C PHE A 23 -6.02 8.54 -5.00
N SER A 24 -7.28 8.92 -5.18
CA SER A 24 -8.02 9.77 -4.23
C SER A 24 -8.19 9.11 -2.87
N MET A 25 -8.39 7.78 -2.84
CA MET A 25 -8.60 7.03 -1.59
C MET A 25 -7.31 6.73 -0.84
N TYR A 26 -6.25 6.36 -1.56
CA TYR A 26 -5.03 5.82 -0.96
C TYR A 26 -3.85 6.77 -1.02
N SER A 27 -4.05 8.02 -1.48
CA SER A 27 -3.02 9.05 -1.48
C SER A 27 -3.59 10.46 -1.26
N LYS A 28 -2.71 11.38 -0.90
CA LYS A 28 -3.00 12.82 -0.84
C LYS A 28 -2.68 13.54 -2.16
N ILE A 29 -2.36 12.81 -3.21
CA ILE A 29 -2.13 13.38 -4.53
C ILE A 29 -3.44 13.98 -5.05
N PRO A 30 -3.46 15.27 -5.43
CA PRO A 30 -4.67 15.91 -5.94
C PRO A 30 -5.19 15.19 -7.18
N MET A 31 -6.43 14.71 -7.13
CA MET A 31 -7.12 14.05 -8.23
C MET A 31 -8.39 14.80 -8.59
N PRO A 32 -8.83 14.74 -9.88
CA PRO A 32 -10.11 15.29 -10.28
C PRO A 32 -11.24 14.76 -9.42
N GLN A 33 -12.10 15.66 -8.92
CA GLN A 33 -13.25 15.29 -8.13
C GLN A 33 -14.45 15.04 -9.05
N PHE A 34 -15.11 13.91 -8.88
CA PHE A 34 -16.36 13.57 -9.56
C PHE A 34 -17.21 12.68 -8.65
N GLU A 35 -18.46 12.54 -8.97
CA GLU A 35 -19.38 11.68 -8.23
C GLU A 35 -19.04 10.20 -8.51
N TRP A 36 -18.76 9.43 -7.45
CA TRP A 36 -18.37 8.03 -7.56
C TRP A 36 -19.63 7.15 -7.62
N LYS A 37 -19.69 6.35 -8.67
CA LYS A 37 -20.69 5.30 -8.81
C LYS A 37 -20.08 3.97 -8.39
N ASP A 38 -20.90 3.06 -7.89
CA ASP A 38 -20.48 1.69 -7.52
C ASP A 38 -19.72 0.97 -8.65
N GLU A 39 -20.13 1.23 -9.89
CA GLU A 39 -19.49 0.65 -11.08
C GLU A 39 -18.08 1.18 -11.32
N ASP A 40 -17.79 2.42 -10.93
CA ASP A 40 -16.49 3.06 -11.09
C ASP A 40 -15.47 2.49 -10.09
N MET A 41 -15.92 1.89 -8.98
CA MET A 41 -15.06 1.28 -7.95
C MET A 41 -14.57 -0.13 -8.31
N ARG A 42 -15.20 -0.79 -9.30
CA ARG A 42 -14.97 -2.21 -9.62
C ARG A 42 -13.52 -2.59 -9.86
N TYR A 43 -12.71 -1.68 -10.39
CA TYR A 43 -11.30 -1.91 -10.75
C TYR A 43 -10.33 -1.07 -9.94
N ALA A 44 -10.78 -0.30 -8.96
CA ALA A 44 -9.92 0.62 -8.19
C ALA A 44 -8.74 -0.10 -7.52
N LEU A 45 -8.97 -1.29 -6.97
CA LEU A 45 -7.91 -2.08 -6.35
C LEU A 45 -6.82 -2.55 -7.31
N CYS A 46 -7.07 -2.59 -8.64
CA CYS A 46 -6.03 -2.85 -9.63
C CYS A 46 -4.98 -1.73 -9.69
N PHE A 47 -5.36 -0.51 -9.32
CA PHE A 47 -4.51 0.68 -9.34
C PHE A 47 -3.92 1.03 -7.97
N PHE A 48 -4.35 0.38 -6.91
CA PHE A 48 -3.81 0.57 -5.57
C PHE A 48 -2.29 0.36 -5.48
N PRO A 49 -1.68 -0.67 -6.11
CA PRO A 49 -0.22 -0.84 -6.11
C PRO A 49 0.55 0.35 -6.70
N TRP A 50 -0.04 1.08 -7.63
CA TRP A 50 0.61 2.20 -8.30
C TRP A 50 0.90 3.39 -7.37
N VAL A 51 0.16 3.54 -6.27
CA VAL A 51 0.52 4.49 -5.20
C VAL A 51 1.88 4.12 -4.60
N GLY A 52 2.18 2.82 -4.49
CA GLY A 52 3.51 2.32 -4.07
C GLY A 52 4.60 2.62 -5.10
N ALA A 53 4.29 2.53 -6.41
CA ALA A 53 5.22 2.92 -7.46
C ALA A 53 5.59 4.41 -7.36
N VAL A 54 4.61 5.29 -7.09
CA VAL A 54 4.88 6.73 -6.89
C VAL A 54 5.84 6.95 -5.73
N ILE A 55 5.67 6.24 -4.60
CA ILE A 55 6.60 6.33 -3.47
C ILE A 55 8.02 5.92 -3.91
N GLY A 56 8.16 4.82 -4.65
CA GLY A 56 9.46 4.38 -5.17
C GLY A 56 10.13 5.39 -6.09
N VAL A 57 9.35 6.01 -7.00
CA VAL A 57 9.84 7.08 -7.88
C VAL A 57 10.29 8.29 -7.07
N LEU A 58 9.51 8.71 -6.07
CA LEU A 58 9.86 9.85 -5.21
C LEU A 58 11.12 9.57 -4.38
N TRP A 59 11.31 8.36 -3.88
CA TRP A 59 12.55 7.97 -3.20
C TRP A 59 13.76 8.07 -4.14
N TYR A 60 13.61 7.62 -5.38
CA TYR A 60 14.68 7.71 -6.37
C TYR A 60 15.02 9.17 -6.72
N LEU A 61 14.00 10.00 -6.95
CA LEU A 61 14.16 11.43 -7.19
C LEU A 61 14.79 12.14 -5.99
N TRP A 62 14.36 11.82 -4.77
CA TRP A 62 14.93 12.36 -3.54
C TRP A 62 16.42 11.99 -3.40
N LYS A 63 16.78 10.73 -3.66
CA LYS A 63 18.18 10.30 -3.67
C LYS A 63 18.99 11.07 -4.70
N TRP A 64 18.47 11.26 -5.90
CA TRP A 64 19.12 12.03 -6.95
C TRP A 64 19.37 13.49 -6.51
N ILE A 65 18.37 14.14 -5.90
CA ILE A 65 18.50 15.49 -5.33
C ILE A 65 19.60 15.52 -4.26
N CYS A 66 19.56 14.57 -3.32
CA CYS A 66 20.55 14.51 -2.25
C CYS A 66 21.99 14.38 -2.77
N VAL A 67 22.20 13.52 -3.75
CA VAL A 67 23.52 13.35 -4.39
C VAL A 67 23.93 14.63 -5.15
N ARG A 68 23.00 15.23 -5.88
CA ARG A 68 23.29 16.42 -6.71
C ARG A 68 23.65 17.66 -5.89
N PHE A 69 23.05 17.82 -4.72
CA PHE A 69 23.20 19.02 -3.86
C PHE A 69 24.00 18.75 -2.58
N GLY A 70 24.58 17.58 -2.41
CA GLY A 70 25.40 17.26 -1.23
C GLY A 70 24.59 17.22 0.08
N VAL A 71 23.33 16.80 0.03
CA VAL A 71 22.46 16.71 1.23
C VAL A 71 23.00 15.61 2.15
N GLY A 72 23.16 15.94 3.42
CA GLY A 72 23.69 15.00 4.43
C GLY A 72 22.73 13.83 4.73
N THR A 73 23.30 12.73 5.21
CA THR A 73 22.60 11.46 5.47
C THR A 73 21.38 11.62 6.38
N LEU A 74 21.47 12.46 7.40
CA LEU A 74 20.33 12.70 8.32
C LEU A 74 19.11 13.24 7.57
N CYS A 75 19.31 14.28 6.77
CA CYS A 75 18.23 14.88 5.99
C CYS A 75 17.70 13.91 4.93
N TYR A 76 18.60 13.19 4.23
CA TYR A 76 18.23 12.13 3.30
C TYR A 76 17.29 11.10 3.96
N THR A 77 17.66 10.63 5.13
CA THR A 77 16.93 9.60 5.87
C THR A 77 15.58 10.10 6.37
N VAL A 78 15.56 11.24 7.05
CA VAL A 78 14.33 11.80 7.65
C VAL A 78 13.28 12.10 6.57
N VAL A 79 13.68 12.78 5.49
CA VAL A 79 12.75 13.08 4.39
C VAL A 79 12.34 11.81 3.65
N GLY A 80 13.29 10.89 3.41
CA GLY A 80 12.98 9.61 2.76
C GLY A 80 11.96 8.79 3.53
N THR A 81 12.07 8.71 4.86
CA THR A 81 11.09 8.00 5.71
C THR A 81 9.75 8.74 5.83
N ALA A 82 9.73 10.07 5.66
CA ALA A 82 8.50 10.85 5.66
C ALA A 82 7.69 10.73 4.33
N ILE A 83 8.35 10.49 3.20
CA ILE A 83 7.69 10.42 1.87
C ILE A 83 6.47 9.49 1.85
N PRO A 84 6.52 8.22 2.31
CA PRO A 84 5.36 7.34 2.29
C PRO A 84 4.18 7.91 3.10
N ILE A 85 4.44 8.51 4.25
CA ILE A 85 3.42 9.10 5.12
C ILE A 85 2.79 10.30 4.44
N LEU A 86 3.59 11.18 3.86
CA LEU A 86 3.11 12.37 3.16
C LEU A 86 2.25 12.01 1.94
N ILE A 87 2.70 11.04 1.15
CA ILE A 87 1.98 10.61 -0.06
C ILE A 87 0.68 9.90 0.28
N THR A 88 0.65 9.03 1.28
CA THR A 88 -0.57 8.30 1.68
C THR A 88 -1.45 9.07 2.64
N GLY A 89 -0.97 10.20 3.18
CA GLY A 89 -1.67 10.94 4.23
C GLY A 89 -1.81 10.18 5.54
N GLY A 90 -0.95 9.18 5.76
CA GLY A 90 -0.95 8.39 6.98
C GLY A 90 -2.00 7.26 7.05
N PHE A 91 -2.83 7.07 6.02
CA PHE A 91 -3.93 6.10 6.02
C PHE A 91 -3.52 4.69 6.49
N HIS A 92 -2.36 4.19 6.03
CA HIS A 92 -1.86 2.88 6.45
C HIS A 92 -1.30 2.88 7.87
N VAL A 93 -0.74 4.01 8.30
CA VAL A 93 -0.23 4.20 9.67
C VAL A 93 -1.39 4.24 10.66
N ASP A 94 -2.49 4.92 10.30
CA ASP A 94 -3.72 4.96 11.08
C ASP A 94 -4.27 3.54 11.33
N GLY A 95 -4.46 2.75 10.28
CA GLY A 95 -4.88 1.35 10.43
C GLY A 95 -3.88 0.46 11.21
N PHE A 96 -2.59 0.77 11.15
CA PHE A 96 -1.58 0.10 11.97
C PHE A 96 -1.75 0.44 13.45
N LEU A 97 -1.99 1.70 13.79
CA LEU A 97 -2.23 2.17 15.16
C LEU A 97 -3.44 1.47 15.77
N ASP A 98 -4.58 1.50 15.08
CA ASP A 98 -5.81 0.84 15.52
C ASP A 98 -5.59 -0.65 15.76
N THR A 99 -4.89 -1.32 14.83
CA THR A 99 -4.58 -2.74 14.92
C THR A 99 -3.68 -3.05 16.10
N CYS A 100 -2.67 -2.21 16.37
CA CYS A 100 -1.76 -2.39 17.50
C CYS A 100 -2.51 -2.27 18.83
N ASP A 101 -3.37 -1.28 18.99
CA ASP A 101 -4.16 -1.12 20.22
C ASP A 101 -5.11 -2.30 20.42
N ALA A 102 -5.81 -2.73 19.37
CA ALA A 102 -6.71 -3.87 19.47
C ALA A 102 -5.99 -5.18 19.83
N LEU A 103 -4.82 -5.44 19.22
CA LEU A 103 -4.08 -6.68 19.48
C LEU A 103 -3.46 -6.71 20.87
N HIS A 104 -2.89 -5.61 21.34
CA HIS A 104 -2.22 -5.52 22.65
C HIS A 104 -3.19 -5.28 23.82
N SER A 105 -4.49 -5.10 23.55
CA SER A 105 -5.52 -5.03 24.60
C SER A 105 -5.71 -6.34 25.34
N TYR A 106 -5.24 -7.47 24.79
CA TYR A 106 -5.45 -8.83 25.32
C TYR A 106 -6.92 -9.18 25.58
N GLN A 107 -7.86 -8.47 24.93
CA GLN A 107 -9.29 -8.64 25.08
C GLN A 107 -9.84 -9.72 24.13
N PRO A 108 -11.06 -10.27 24.41
CA PRO A 108 -11.78 -11.13 23.47
C PRO A 108 -12.00 -10.44 22.12
N ARG A 109 -12.28 -11.25 21.08
CA ARG A 109 -12.44 -10.79 19.70
C ARG A 109 -13.44 -9.63 19.55
N ASP A 110 -14.60 -9.74 20.18
CA ASP A 110 -15.66 -8.74 20.04
C ASP A 110 -15.21 -7.38 20.61
N ARG A 111 -14.53 -7.40 21.76
CA ARG A 111 -13.97 -6.16 22.34
C ARG A 111 -12.84 -5.58 21.50
N LYS A 112 -12.00 -6.42 20.86
CA LYS A 112 -10.99 -5.94 19.91
C LYS A 112 -11.62 -5.24 18.71
N LEU A 113 -12.77 -5.75 18.20
CA LEU A 113 -13.50 -5.10 17.11
C LEU A 113 -14.14 -3.77 17.53
N GLU A 114 -14.50 -3.61 18.80
CA GLU A 114 -14.93 -2.31 19.35
C GLU A 114 -13.76 -1.34 19.42
N ILE A 115 -12.60 -1.77 19.93
CA ILE A 115 -11.39 -0.94 19.98
C ILE A 115 -11.01 -0.44 18.58
N LEU A 116 -11.10 -1.29 17.55
CA LEU A 116 -10.88 -0.89 16.16
C LEU A 116 -11.86 0.18 15.63
N LYS A 117 -12.95 0.47 16.33
CA LYS A 117 -13.93 1.52 15.98
C LYS A 117 -13.73 2.79 16.82
N ASP A 118 -12.92 2.71 17.87
CA ASP A 118 -12.65 3.84 18.76
C ASP A 118 -11.66 4.79 18.09
N SER A 119 -11.98 6.07 18.06
CA SER A 119 -11.11 7.12 17.52
C SER A 119 -9.99 7.57 18.48
N HIS A 120 -9.98 7.05 19.70
CA HIS A 120 -8.95 7.39 20.69
C HIS A 120 -7.70 6.51 20.48
N ILE A 121 -6.54 7.16 20.52
CA ILE A 121 -5.25 6.48 20.40
C ILE A 121 -4.85 5.94 21.78
N GLY A 122 -4.60 4.63 21.86
CA GLY A 122 -4.08 4.00 23.08
C GLY A 122 -2.56 4.07 23.20
N ALA A 123 -2.07 3.75 24.37
CA ALA A 123 -0.63 3.79 24.66
C ALA A 123 0.17 2.79 23.79
N PHE A 124 -0.38 1.63 23.50
CA PHE A 124 0.30 0.62 22.67
C PHE A 124 0.46 1.05 21.22
N ALA A 125 -0.50 1.76 20.66
CA ALA A 125 -0.36 2.36 19.33
C ALA A 125 0.86 3.29 19.27
N VAL A 126 1.01 4.17 20.26
CA VAL A 126 2.15 5.13 20.32
C VAL A 126 3.49 4.39 20.47
N ILE A 127 3.56 3.40 21.36
CA ILE A 127 4.78 2.60 21.57
C ILE A 127 5.16 1.87 20.27
N MET A 128 4.21 1.22 19.63
CA MET A 128 4.45 0.46 18.39
C MET A 128 4.76 1.37 17.20
N LEU A 129 4.14 2.55 17.12
CA LEU A 129 4.49 3.55 16.12
C LEU A 129 5.93 4.04 16.30
N THR A 130 6.33 4.33 17.54
CA THR A 130 7.69 4.76 17.85
C THR A 130 8.70 3.69 17.46
N LEU A 131 8.47 2.44 17.85
CA LEU A 131 9.33 1.31 17.49
C LEU A 131 9.42 1.12 15.97
N TYR A 132 8.28 1.12 15.28
CA TYR A 132 8.23 1.04 13.82
C TYR A 132 9.00 2.20 13.17
N GLY A 133 8.78 3.42 13.63
CA GLY A 133 9.45 4.62 13.10
C GLY A 133 10.96 4.55 13.26
N LEU A 134 11.46 4.13 14.43
CA LEU A 134 12.89 3.95 14.68
C LEU A 134 13.53 2.89 13.80
N ILE A 135 12.87 1.71 13.66
CA ILE A 135 13.33 0.63 12.79
C ILE A 135 13.32 1.06 11.33
N PHE A 136 12.25 1.74 10.89
CA PHE A 136 12.14 2.21 9.51
C PHE A 136 13.20 3.27 9.18
N LEU A 137 13.41 4.22 10.09
CA LEU A 137 14.42 5.27 9.96
C LEU A 137 15.83 4.67 9.93
N GLY A 138 16.14 3.76 10.86
CA GLY A 138 17.42 3.06 10.89
C GLY A 138 17.64 2.22 9.62
N GLY A 139 16.66 1.43 9.21
CA GLY A 139 16.76 0.63 7.98
C GLY A 139 16.89 1.49 6.71
N PHE A 140 16.18 2.62 6.64
CA PHE A 140 16.28 3.52 5.48
C PHE A 140 17.64 4.22 5.40
N SER A 141 18.28 4.52 6.55
CA SER A 141 19.62 5.15 6.60
C SER A 141 20.71 4.29 5.97
N GLU A 142 20.53 2.95 6.00
CA GLU A 142 21.46 1.98 5.40
C GLU A 142 21.30 1.82 3.88
N ILE A 143 20.22 2.39 3.29
CA ILE A 143 19.99 2.33 1.84
C ILE A 143 20.85 3.36 1.13
N THR A 144 22.11 3.03 0.91
CA THR A 144 23.08 3.91 0.25
C THR A 144 23.14 3.69 -1.26
N GLU A 145 22.88 2.48 -1.75
CA GLU A 145 22.93 2.11 -3.16
C GLU A 145 21.60 2.37 -3.89
N CYS A 146 21.67 2.89 -5.13
CA CYS A 146 20.50 3.09 -5.95
C CYS A 146 19.73 1.80 -6.25
N ARG A 147 20.43 0.67 -6.43
CA ARG A 147 19.78 -0.63 -6.68
C ARG A 147 18.93 -1.08 -5.50
N THR A 148 19.46 -0.96 -4.28
CA THR A 148 18.73 -1.28 -3.05
C THR A 148 17.52 -0.37 -2.88
N LEU A 149 17.65 0.91 -3.20
CA LEU A 149 16.54 1.86 -3.15
C LEU A 149 15.43 1.51 -4.17
N VAL A 150 15.80 1.09 -5.38
CA VAL A 150 14.84 0.63 -6.40
C VAL A 150 14.10 -0.62 -5.91
N VAL A 151 14.81 -1.57 -5.28
CA VAL A 151 14.17 -2.75 -4.67
C VAL A 151 13.22 -2.34 -3.55
N ALA A 152 13.59 -1.40 -2.68
CA ALA A 152 12.72 -0.88 -1.63
C ALA A 152 11.45 -0.22 -2.20
N GLY A 153 11.60 0.57 -3.28
CA GLY A 153 10.46 1.16 -4.01
C GLY A 153 9.53 0.12 -4.61
N ALA A 154 10.09 -0.92 -5.23
CA ALA A 154 9.33 -2.07 -5.72
C ALA A 154 8.66 -2.85 -4.57
N GLY A 155 9.30 -2.94 -3.41
CA GLY A 155 8.72 -3.49 -2.18
C GLY A 155 7.49 -2.71 -1.72
N SER A 156 7.50 -1.38 -1.86
CA SER A 156 6.34 -0.52 -1.61
C SER A 156 5.16 -0.83 -2.55
N PHE A 157 5.44 -1.14 -3.81
CA PHE A 157 4.45 -1.63 -4.77
C PHE A 157 3.93 -3.03 -4.39
N LEU A 158 4.85 -3.97 -4.13
CA LEU A 158 4.51 -5.36 -3.79
C LEU A 158 3.66 -5.46 -2.53
N SER A 159 3.94 -4.67 -1.50
CA SER A 159 3.15 -4.65 -0.26
C SER A 159 1.68 -4.30 -0.53
N ARG A 160 1.41 -3.39 -1.46
CA ARG A 160 0.05 -3.02 -1.85
C ARG A 160 -0.61 -4.04 -2.75
N VAL A 161 0.16 -4.76 -3.59
CA VAL A 161 -0.34 -5.93 -4.31
C VAL A 161 -0.85 -6.97 -3.31
N LEU A 162 -0.04 -7.33 -2.33
CA LEU A 162 -0.40 -8.33 -1.31
C LEU A 162 -1.60 -7.88 -0.47
N SER A 163 -1.62 -6.61 -0.07
CA SER A 163 -2.77 -6.03 0.65
C SER A 163 -4.04 -6.05 -0.19
N GLY A 164 -3.98 -5.69 -1.47
CA GLY A 164 -5.11 -5.78 -2.39
C GLY A 164 -5.61 -7.22 -2.58
N VAL A 165 -4.69 -8.19 -2.69
CA VAL A 165 -5.04 -9.62 -2.73
C VAL A 165 -5.76 -10.05 -1.45
N ALA A 166 -5.28 -9.61 -0.27
CA ALA A 166 -5.93 -9.89 1.01
C ALA A 166 -7.37 -9.35 1.04
N VAL A 167 -7.56 -8.09 0.64
CA VAL A 167 -8.88 -7.44 0.62
C VAL A 167 -9.91 -8.19 -0.22
N VAL A 168 -9.52 -8.72 -1.39
CA VAL A 168 -10.46 -9.43 -2.27
C VAL A 168 -10.55 -10.94 -2.01
N SER A 169 -9.69 -11.49 -1.16
CA SER A 169 -9.60 -12.94 -0.92
C SER A 169 -10.05 -13.36 0.45
N PHE A 170 -9.83 -12.53 1.48
CA PHE A 170 -10.17 -12.87 2.86
C PHE A 170 -11.56 -12.34 3.23
N PRO A 171 -12.28 -13.02 4.13
CA PRO A 171 -13.53 -12.51 4.65
C PRO A 171 -13.29 -11.23 5.45
N SER A 172 -14.12 -10.22 5.22
CA SER A 172 -14.03 -8.97 5.98
C SER A 172 -14.48 -9.19 7.43
N ALA A 173 -13.70 -8.70 8.40
CA ALA A 173 -14.06 -8.75 9.81
C ALA A 173 -15.21 -7.78 10.16
N LYS A 174 -15.35 -6.69 9.39
CA LYS A 174 -16.44 -5.71 9.50
C LYS A 174 -17.23 -5.72 8.20
N GLN A 175 -18.57 -5.62 8.29
CA GLN A 175 -19.45 -5.52 7.11
C GLN A 175 -19.82 -4.05 6.80
N GLU A 176 -19.01 -3.12 7.23
CA GLU A 176 -19.18 -1.67 7.05
C GLU A 176 -17.82 -0.99 6.92
N GLY A 177 -17.84 0.24 6.42
CA GLY A 177 -16.64 1.05 6.20
C GLY A 177 -16.08 0.94 4.78
N THR A 178 -15.10 1.80 4.51
CA THR A 178 -14.55 2.01 3.16
C THR A 178 -13.92 0.75 2.58
N LEU A 179 -13.15 0.01 3.39
CA LEU A 179 -12.49 -1.22 2.94
C LEU A 179 -13.49 -2.30 2.52
N TYR A 180 -14.56 -2.47 3.32
CA TYR A 180 -15.66 -3.39 2.99
C TYR A 180 -16.34 -2.99 1.68
N LEU A 181 -16.62 -1.69 1.49
CA LEU A 181 -17.24 -1.17 0.28
C LEU A 181 -16.41 -1.53 -0.97
N PHE A 182 -15.10 -1.32 -0.94
CA PHE A 182 -14.20 -1.69 -2.04
C PHE A 182 -14.13 -3.20 -2.27
N ALA A 183 -14.09 -4.00 -1.20
CA ALA A 183 -14.11 -5.46 -1.31
C ALA A 183 -15.41 -6.00 -1.90
N ASP A 184 -16.54 -5.41 -1.53
CA ASP A 184 -17.88 -5.79 -2.00
C ASP A 184 -18.10 -5.42 -3.48
N LYS A 185 -17.77 -4.17 -3.86
CA LYS A 185 -17.95 -3.66 -5.22
C LYS A 185 -16.91 -4.15 -6.22
N ALA A 186 -15.79 -4.70 -5.76
CA ALA A 186 -14.70 -5.17 -6.62
C ALA A 186 -15.14 -6.30 -7.57
N HIS A 187 -14.74 -6.21 -8.83
CA HIS A 187 -14.82 -7.34 -9.74
C HIS A 187 -13.72 -8.37 -9.39
N LYS A 188 -13.97 -9.16 -8.33
CA LYS A 188 -12.97 -9.99 -7.63
C LYS A 188 -12.08 -10.81 -8.57
N ARG A 189 -12.65 -11.40 -9.64
CA ARG A 189 -11.88 -12.23 -10.58
C ARG A 189 -10.85 -11.40 -11.37
N VAL A 190 -11.27 -10.27 -11.92
CA VAL A 190 -10.39 -9.40 -12.71
C VAL A 190 -9.34 -8.76 -11.81
N VAL A 191 -9.74 -8.26 -10.64
CA VAL A 191 -8.84 -7.65 -9.66
C VAL A 191 -7.78 -8.65 -9.20
N LYS A 192 -8.15 -9.87 -8.83
CA LYS A 192 -7.18 -10.92 -8.46
C LYS A 192 -6.20 -11.22 -9.57
N THR A 193 -6.69 -11.41 -10.79
CA THR A 193 -5.82 -11.70 -11.95
C THR A 193 -4.84 -10.55 -12.20
N ALA A 194 -5.32 -9.30 -12.15
CA ALA A 194 -4.47 -8.12 -12.34
C ALA A 194 -3.42 -7.99 -11.24
N LEU A 195 -3.79 -8.18 -9.97
CA LEU A 195 -2.88 -8.11 -8.84
C LEU A 195 -1.84 -9.24 -8.87
N TYR A 196 -2.22 -10.47 -9.19
CA TYR A 196 -1.25 -11.56 -9.34
C TYR A 196 -0.27 -11.30 -10.49
N ALA A 197 -0.75 -10.84 -11.65
CA ALA A 197 0.11 -10.48 -12.76
C ALA A 197 1.11 -9.36 -12.37
N GLN A 198 0.63 -8.30 -11.72
CA GLN A 198 1.46 -7.22 -11.21
C GLN A 198 2.47 -7.71 -10.16
N GLY A 199 2.05 -8.60 -9.26
CA GLY A 199 2.94 -9.19 -8.25
C GLY A 199 4.07 -10.01 -8.87
N ILE A 200 3.76 -10.88 -9.82
CA ILE A 200 4.75 -11.69 -10.54
C ILE A 200 5.75 -10.80 -11.28
N LEU A 201 5.26 -9.80 -12.00
CA LEU A 201 6.14 -8.84 -12.71
C LEU A 201 7.01 -8.04 -11.74
N CYS A 202 6.45 -7.61 -10.60
CA CYS A 202 7.20 -6.88 -9.57
C CYS A 202 8.28 -7.76 -8.94
N ILE A 203 7.97 -9.00 -8.58
CA ILE A 203 8.95 -9.97 -8.04
C ILE A 203 10.06 -10.21 -9.07
N GLY A 204 9.71 -10.45 -10.33
CA GLY A 204 10.69 -10.62 -11.41
C GLY A 204 11.61 -9.40 -11.56
N PHE A 205 11.03 -8.19 -11.49
CA PHE A 205 11.79 -6.94 -11.53
C PHE A 205 12.74 -6.78 -10.32
N MET A 206 12.26 -7.10 -9.10
CA MET A 206 13.10 -7.05 -7.88
C MET A 206 14.28 -8.03 -7.96
N MET A 207 14.02 -9.25 -8.41
CA MET A 207 15.06 -10.29 -8.58
C MET A 207 16.07 -9.92 -9.68
N TRP A 208 15.59 -9.31 -10.77
CA TRP A 208 16.47 -8.82 -11.84
C TRP A 208 17.32 -7.64 -11.40
N THR A 209 16.79 -6.72 -10.62
CA THR A 209 17.51 -5.53 -10.11
C THR A 209 18.63 -5.94 -9.15
N SER A 210 18.34 -6.85 -8.21
CA SER A 210 19.30 -7.44 -7.29
C SER A 210 18.77 -8.78 -6.78
N PHE A 211 19.44 -9.86 -7.13
CA PHE A 211 19.01 -11.20 -6.74
C PHE A 211 18.99 -11.38 -5.21
N VAL A 212 20.02 -10.88 -4.52
CA VAL A 212 20.13 -11.03 -3.05
C VAL A 212 19.15 -10.13 -2.32
N THR A 213 19.22 -8.81 -2.53
CA THR A 213 18.34 -7.86 -1.82
C THR A 213 16.89 -8.02 -2.24
N GLY A 214 16.63 -8.28 -3.53
CA GLY A 214 15.31 -8.60 -4.05
C GLY A 214 14.73 -9.88 -3.44
N GLY A 215 15.55 -10.94 -3.37
CA GLY A 215 15.14 -12.21 -2.75
C GLY A 215 14.81 -12.06 -1.27
N ILE A 216 15.63 -11.34 -0.51
CA ILE A 216 15.37 -11.06 0.91
C ILE A 216 14.07 -10.25 1.07
N ALA A 217 13.88 -9.19 0.28
CA ALA A 217 12.69 -8.36 0.35
C ALA A 217 11.41 -9.12 -0.01
N VAL A 218 11.46 -9.95 -1.06
CA VAL A 218 10.34 -10.83 -1.45
C VAL A 218 10.04 -11.86 -0.35
N ALA A 219 11.06 -12.52 0.19
CA ALA A 219 10.88 -13.47 1.28
C ALA A 219 10.25 -12.81 2.51
N ALA A 220 10.72 -11.64 2.92
CA ALA A 220 10.15 -10.88 4.03
C ALA A 220 8.68 -10.51 3.77
N ALA A 221 8.34 -10.03 2.56
CA ALA A 221 6.97 -9.69 2.19
C ALA A 221 6.04 -10.91 2.23
N LEU A 222 6.47 -12.05 1.69
CA LEU A 222 5.68 -13.29 1.68
C LEU A 222 5.52 -13.89 3.08
N LEU A 223 6.57 -13.86 3.91
CA LEU A 223 6.48 -14.31 5.31
C LEU A 223 5.52 -13.44 6.13
N THR A 224 5.57 -12.12 5.95
CA THR A 224 4.62 -11.20 6.59
C THR A 224 3.19 -11.47 6.13
N PHE A 225 2.99 -11.70 4.83
CA PHE A 225 1.67 -12.03 4.29
C PHE A 225 1.16 -13.38 4.81
N ALA A 226 2.01 -14.40 4.88
CA ALA A 226 1.68 -15.70 5.45
C ALA A 226 1.32 -15.59 6.94
N TYR A 227 2.11 -14.84 7.72
CA TYR A 227 1.80 -14.57 9.13
C TYR A 227 0.43 -13.91 9.29
N TYR A 228 0.12 -12.91 8.46
CA TYR A 228 -1.18 -12.23 8.45
C TYR A 228 -2.33 -13.21 8.12
N TYR A 229 -2.10 -14.13 7.19
CA TYR A 229 -3.09 -15.15 6.82
C TYR A 229 -3.43 -16.12 7.96
N TYR A 230 -2.43 -16.48 8.79
CA TYR A 230 -2.60 -17.44 9.88
C TYR A 230 -3.13 -16.82 11.19
N ARG A 231 -3.13 -15.49 11.33
CA ARG A 231 -3.61 -14.77 12.52
C ARG A 231 -5.04 -14.34 12.40
#